data_0b62912a7ce74a3de2160f3f0abe244f
#
_entry.id   0b62912a7ce74a3de2160f3f0abe244f
#
_cell.length_a   1.000
_cell.length_b   1.000
_cell.length_c   1.000
_cell.angle_alpha   90.00
_cell.angle_beta   90.00
_cell.angle_gamma   90.00
#
_symmetry.space_group_name_H-M   'P 1'
#
loop_
_entity.id
_entity.type
_entity.pdbx_description
1 polymer ?
#
loop_
_entity_poly.entity_id
_entity_poly.type
_entity_poly.pdbx_seq_one_letter_code
_entity_poly.pdbx_strand_id
1 'polypeptide(L)' 'MDLLGFSLPLAVGIAALGSGLGLGRAIEAAMTAMGRQPEAIGRIQTAMLIGCAFIEALTIYALVAVFLLQGKLS' A
#
# COMPACT_ATOMS: atom_id res chain seq x y z
N MET A 1 -3.76 28.71 -3.06
CA MET A 1 -3.14 27.37 -3.02
C MET A 1 -1.88 27.40 -3.87
N ASP A 2 -0.78 27.00 -3.31
CA ASP A 2 0.45 26.90 -4.06
C ASP A 2 0.64 25.48 -4.59
N LEU A 3 1.74 25.27 -5.31
CA LEU A 3 2.02 24.00 -5.93
C LEU A 3 2.17 22.88 -4.90
N LEU A 4 2.80 23.18 -3.76
CA LEU A 4 2.99 22.20 -2.69
C LEU A 4 1.65 21.82 -2.05
N GLY A 5 0.76 22.78 -1.85
CA GLY A 5 -0.56 22.53 -1.29
C GLY A 5 -1.42 21.63 -2.17
N PHE A 6 -1.18 21.64 -3.48
CA PHE A 6 -1.84 20.73 -4.41
C PHE A 6 -1.17 19.37 -4.47
N SER A 7 0.17 19.36 -4.49
CA SER A 7 0.91 18.11 -4.73
C SER A 7 0.94 17.17 -3.52
N LEU A 8 0.87 17.67 -2.29
CA LEU A 8 0.95 16.82 -1.11
C LEU A 8 -0.24 15.86 -1.00
N PRO A 9 -1.50 16.33 -1.04
CA PRO A 9 -2.62 15.39 -1.00
C PRO A 9 -2.67 14.50 -2.24
N LEU A 10 -2.23 15.00 -3.38
CA LEU A 10 -2.16 14.19 -4.60
C LEU A 10 -1.17 13.05 -4.44
N ALA A 11 -0.01 13.31 -3.83
CA ALA A 11 0.99 12.28 -3.59
C ALA A 11 0.45 11.15 -2.71
N VAL A 12 -0.26 11.48 -1.63
CA VAL A 12 -0.87 10.47 -0.76
C VAL A 12 -1.95 9.71 -1.52
N GLY A 13 -2.75 10.40 -2.32
CA GLY A 13 -3.80 9.77 -3.11
C GLY A 13 -3.25 8.77 -4.12
N ILE A 14 -2.15 9.12 -4.80
CA ILE A 14 -1.51 8.21 -5.76
C ILE A 14 -0.92 7.00 -5.02
N ALA A 15 -0.26 7.23 -3.88
CA ALA A 15 0.29 6.15 -3.09
C ALA A 15 -0.82 5.20 -2.60
N ALA A 16 -1.94 5.75 -2.14
CA ALA A 16 -3.07 4.96 -1.67
C ALA A 16 -3.69 4.16 -2.82
N LEU A 17 -3.80 4.77 -4.00
CA LEU A 17 -4.33 4.08 -5.17
C LEU A 17 -3.44 2.91 -5.56
N GLY A 18 -2.13 3.13 -5.64
CA GLY A 18 -1.17 2.08 -5.97
C GLY A 18 -1.18 0.97 -4.93
N SER A 19 -1.17 1.32 -3.65
CA SER A 19 -1.21 0.37 -2.55
C SER A 19 -2.51 -0.44 -2.57
N GLY A 20 -3.64 0.21 -2.78
CA GLY A 20 -4.93 -0.46 -2.84
C GLY A 20 -5.02 -1.45 -3.99
N LEU A 21 -4.56 -1.05 -5.18
CA LEU A 21 -4.54 -1.95 -6.33
C LEU A 21 -3.58 -3.11 -6.11
N GLY A 22 -2.39 -2.83 -5.57
CA GLY A 22 -1.40 -3.87 -5.28
C GLY A 22 -1.89 -4.86 -4.23
N LEU A 23 -2.48 -4.36 -3.15
CA LEU A 23 -3.05 -5.20 -2.10
C LEU A 23 -4.19 -6.07 -2.65
N GLY A 24 -5.06 -5.47 -3.46
CA GLY A 24 -6.16 -6.22 -4.06
C GLY A 24 -5.68 -7.37 -4.93
N ARG A 25 -4.67 -7.11 -5.76
CA ARG A 25 -4.10 -8.16 -6.62
C ARG A 25 -3.38 -9.23 -5.81
N ALA A 26 -2.64 -8.83 -4.78
CA ALA A 26 -1.93 -9.79 -3.94
C ALA A 26 -2.90 -10.71 -3.21
N ILE A 27 -3.96 -10.15 -2.64
CA ILE A 27 -4.97 -10.91 -1.91
C ILE A 27 -5.71 -11.86 -2.88
N GLU A 28 -6.09 -11.37 -4.05
CA GLU A 28 -6.78 -12.19 -5.04
C GLU A 28 -5.91 -13.38 -5.47
N ALA A 29 -4.63 -13.12 -5.75
CA ALA A 29 -3.70 -14.17 -6.15
C ALA A 29 -3.51 -15.18 -5.03
N ALA A 30 -3.39 -14.73 -3.80
CA ALA A 30 -3.22 -15.61 -2.65
C ALA A 30 -4.46 -16.46 -2.42
N MET A 31 -5.65 -15.88 -2.53
CA MET A 31 -6.89 -16.63 -2.37
C MET A 31 -7.06 -17.70 -3.44
N THR A 32 -6.71 -17.36 -4.69
CA THR A 32 -6.74 -18.33 -5.78
C THR A 32 -5.76 -19.46 -5.52
N ALA A 33 -4.54 -19.14 -5.09
CA ALA A 33 -3.53 -20.15 -4.80
C ALA A 33 -3.94 -21.07 -3.65
N MET A 34 -4.54 -20.51 -2.60
CA MET A 34 -5.02 -21.29 -1.46
C MET A 34 -6.15 -22.23 -1.89
N GLY A 35 -7.01 -21.79 -2.80
CA GLY A 35 -8.07 -22.64 -3.34
C GLY A 35 -7.54 -23.78 -4.16
N ARG A 36 -6.41 -23.60 -4.85
CA ARG A 36 -5.79 -24.65 -5.67
C ARG A 36 -4.90 -25.56 -4.85
N GLN A 37 -4.31 -25.08 -3.78
CA GLN A 37 -3.35 -25.82 -2.96
C GLN A 37 -3.72 -25.72 -1.49
N PRO A 38 -4.80 -26.41 -1.06
CA PRO A 38 -5.26 -26.29 0.33
C PRO A 38 -4.18 -26.70 1.34
N GLU A 39 -3.28 -27.61 0.96
CA GLU A 39 -2.20 -28.06 1.84
C GLU A 39 -1.15 -26.97 2.09
N ALA A 40 -1.13 -25.93 1.28
CA ALA A 40 -0.17 -24.86 1.38
C ALA A 40 -0.77 -23.56 1.99
N ILE A 41 -2.01 -23.60 2.50
CA ILE A 41 -2.70 -22.41 2.98
C ILE A 41 -1.86 -21.65 3.99
N GLY A 42 -1.26 -22.33 4.96
CA GLY A 42 -0.48 -21.65 5.99
C GLY A 42 0.69 -20.85 5.43
N ARG A 43 1.42 -21.44 4.48
CA ARG A 43 2.57 -20.76 3.86
C ARG A 43 2.14 -19.61 2.96
N ILE A 44 1.06 -19.80 2.21
CA ILE A 44 0.55 -18.76 1.33
C ILE A 44 0.03 -17.59 2.14
N GLN A 45 -0.70 -17.85 3.22
CA GLN A 45 -1.23 -16.83 4.07
C GLN A 45 -0.11 -16.00 4.73
N THR A 46 0.93 -16.67 5.21
CA THR A 46 2.08 -15.99 5.81
C THR A 46 2.77 -15.10 4.79
N ALA A 47 3.03 -15.62 3.59
CA ALA A 47 3.65 -14.83 2.53
C ALA A 47 2.79 -13.64 2.11
N MET A 48 1.47 -13.83 2.05
CA MET A 48 0.53 -12.77 1.73
C MET A 48 0.59 -11.65 2.78
N LEU A 49 0.56 -12.02 4.06
CA LEU A 49 0.59 -11.02 5.13
C LEU A 49 1.89 -10.21 5.10
N ILE A 50 3.03 -10.87 4.87
CA ILE A 50 4.31 -10.18 4.77
C ILE A 50 4.33 -9.25 3.58
N GLY A 51 3.90 -9.72 2.41
CA GLY A 51 3.87 -8.91 1.20
C GLY A 51 2.93 -7.72 1.32
N CYS A 52 1.74 -7.94 1.89
CA CYS A 52 0.78 -6.87 2.11
C CYS A 52 1.31 -5.82 3.09
N ALA A 53 2.03 -6.26 4.13
CA ALA A 53 2.63 -5.33 5.07
C ALA A 53 3.67 -4.43 4.40
N PHE A 54 4.49 -4.97 3.48
CA PHE A 54 5.43 -4.16 2.72
C PHE A 54 4.74 -3.17 1.79
N ILE A 55 3.66 -3.58 1.14
CA ILE A 55 2.89 -2.68 0.27
C ILE A 55 2.32 -1.53 1.11
N GLU A 56 1.73 -1.84 2.26
CA GLU A 56 1.16 -0.82 3.13
C GLU A 56 2.23 0.12 3.68
N ALA A 57 3.44 -0.40 3.95
CA ALA A 57 4.54 0.41 4.43
C ALA A 57 4.90 1.53 3.45
N LEU A 58 4.79 1.28 2.13
CA LEU A 58 5.04 2.31 1.13
C LEU A 58 4.06 3.48 1.26
N THR A 59 2.79 3.18 1.53
CA THR A 59 1.79 4.22 1.74
C THR A 59 2.08 5.01 3.02
N ILE A 60 2.51 4.32 4.07
CA ILE A 60 2.88 4.97 5.32
C ILE A 60 4.07 5.89 5.12
N TYR A 61 5.09 5.46 4.35
CA TYR A 61 6.22 6.32 4.03
C TYR A 61 5.78 7.56 3.26
N ALA A 62 4.85 7.43 2.32
CA ALA A 62 4.33 8.57 1.58
C ALA A 62 3.62 9.54 2.54
N LEU A 63 2.84 9.02 3.46
CA LEU A 63 2.14 9.82 4.45
C LEU A 63 3.13 10.57 5.35
N VAL A 64 4.19 9.90 5.79
CA VAL A 64 5.24 10.53 6.61
C VAL A 64 5.93 11.64 5.82
N ALA A 65 6.25 11.40 4.55
CA ALA A 65 6.86 12.41 3.69
C ALA A 65 5.97 13.66 3.58
N VAL A 66 4.66 13.46 3.45
CA VAL A 66 3.71 14.57 3.38
C VAL A 66 3.71 15.36 4.70
N PHE A 67 3.72 14.68 5.84
CA PHE A 67 3.80 15.35 7.13
C PHE A 67 5.06 16.19 7.26
N LEU A 68 6.20 15.66 6.83
CA LEU A 68 7.47 16.38 6.90
C LEU A 68 7.46 17.61 6.00
N LEU A 69 6.84 17.52 4.83
CA LEU A 69 6.79 18.64 3.88
C LEU A 69 5.69 19.64 4.20
N GLN A 70 4.72 19.24 5.00
CA GLN A 70 3.60 20.10 5.37
C GLN A 70 4.05 21.39 6.04
N GLY A 71 5.15 21.34 6.78
CA GLY A 71 5.69 22.53 7.45
C GLY A 71 6.07 23.64 6.48
N LYS A 72 6.31 23.31 5.21
CA LYS A 72 6.68 24.30 4.19
C LYS A 72 5.49 25.08 3.65
N LEU A 73 4.27 24.69 4.03
CA LEU A 73 3.06 25.38 3.62
C LEU A 73 2.75 26.59 4.49
N SER A 74 3.31 26.67 5.69
CA SER A 74 3.01 27.75 6.65
C SER A 74 4.11 28.80 6.78
#